data_3cd26dd11f2f334cfd31ed156fd7d000
#
_entry.id   3cd26dd11f2f334cfd31ed156fd7d000
#
_cell.length_a   1.000
_cell.length_b   1.000
_cell.length_c   1.000
_cell.angle_alpha   90.00
_cell.angle_beta   90.00
_cell.angle_gamma   90.00
#
_symmetry.space_group_name_H-M   'P 1'
#
loop_
_entity.id
_entity.type
_entity.pdbx_description
1 polymer ?
#
loop_
_entity_poly.entity_id
_entity_poly.type
_entity_poly.pdbx_seq_one_letter_code
_entity_poly.pdbx_strand_id
1 'polypeptide(L)'
;MLQPCYALAYALTDSSPDKELAAAASSGRLNTREDYRREVERMLKNRGQYYIVDEAVERIGLNDSFTNIPIRKLRFFREFFGYPRLLPIFKDNKRFGGDYTDASARLVSEADMLVAHILEQDKNVFEKLLTTEEFYVYHSGDNNRMNASVEHIRKVYEYFKDKDWQNFDAEKLKAHAAFLKENPVRGVNVDAIGSERGRQDSVRGFKLSLASYTERLGKGQTAAVPFPAFPAHGETESSTRTGKQMRGAEVAKCFNLDLVNWNYPTTQPAKMEHRKGILTHPAWLIAFAGNTATDPIRRGKWVREKLLAGTIPDVPVTVDAVIPEDHHKTLRQRLDLKTQDEYCWKCHERMNPLGTTFEMYDDFGRFRTEESLEHPDNLVKKMPDKGSPQADLRDIYKTLPVDTKGKLVGTGDPALDGDVRDAIDLAGRLGKSAKVRQSIIRHAFRYFMGRNEVLSDSKTLIDADRAYVQSGGSFDAVIISLLTSDSFIYRKSITN
;
A
#
# COMPACT_ATOMS: atom_id res chain seq x y z
N MET A 1 -3.64 -5.50 40.70
CA MET A 1 -2.79 -4.34 40.34
C MET A 1 -2.03 -4.44 39.00
N LEU A 2 -1.88 -5.63 38.40
CA LEU A 2 -1.17 -5.77 37.10
C LEU A 2 -2.05 -5.54 35.86
N GLN A 3 -3.37 -5.57 35.94
CA GLN A 3 -4.27 -5.45 34.78
C GLN A 3 -4.13 -4.15 33.96
N PRO A 4 -3.93 -2.94 34.54
CA PRO A 4 -3.82 -1.71 33.76
C PRO A 4 -2.58 -1.67 32.88
N CYS A 5 -1.42 -2.16 33.32
CA CYS A 5 -0.19 -2.13 32.52
C CYS A 5 -0.30 -3.07 31.30
N TYR A 6 -0.90 -4.24 31.47
CA TYR A 6 -1.19 -5.14 30.35
C TYR A 6 -2.16 -4.51 29.34
N ALA A 7 -3.20 -3.82 29.82
CA ALA A 7 -4.15 -3.15 28.95
C ALA A 7 -3.47 -2.08 28.08
N LEU A 8 -2.57 -1.26 28.65
CA LEU A 8 -1.80 -0.28 27.90
C LEU A 8 -0.82 -0.93 26.93
N ALA A 9 -0.06 -1.94 27.38
CA ALA A 9 0.89 -2.64 26.53
C ALA A 9 0.21 -3.25 25.30
N TYR A 10 -0.85 -4.02 25.51
CA TYR A 10 -1.60 -4.61 24.41
C TYR A 10 -2.28 -3.56 23.53
N ALA A 11 -2.73 -2.43 24.08
CA ALA A 11 -3.35 -1.38 23.27
C ALA A 11 -2.38 -0.73 22.29
N LEU A 12 -1.06 -0.71 22.57
CA LEU A 12 -0.08 -0.02 21.74
C LEU A 12 0.89 -0.95 21.00
N THR A 13 1.31 -2.05 21.64
CA THR A 13 2.40 -2.89 21.14
C THR A 13 2.01 -4.33 20.84
N ASP A 14 0.79 -4.73 21.22
CA ASP A 14 0.31 -6.12 21.07
C ASP A 14 1.22 -7.15 21.76
N SER A 15 1.87 -6.72 22.83
CA SER A 15 2.83 -7.52 23.59
C SER A 15 2.68 -7.30 25.10
N SER A 16 3.43 -8.06 25.89
CA SER A 16 3.53 -7.86 27.34
C SER A 16 4.13 -6.50 27.68
N PRO A 17 3.84 -5.95 28.89
CA PRO A 17 4.43 -4.72 29.36
C PRO A 17 5.96 -4.74 29.32
N ASP A 18 6.57 -3.66 28.88
CA ASP A 18 8.00 -3.47 29.03
C ASP A 18 8.40 -3.29 30.50
N LYS A 19 9.70 -3.36 30.79
CA LYS A 19 10.22 -3.30 32.17
C LYS A 19 9.82 -2.01 32.89
N GLU A 20 9.76 -0.90 32.17
CA GLU A 20 9.42 0.40 32.71
C GLU A 20 7.95 0.52 33.07
N LEU A 21 7.07 0.09 32.18
CA LEU A 21 5.62 0.04 32.43
C LEU A 21 5.26 -0.93 33.57
N ALA A 22 5.92 -2.10 33.63
CA ALA A 22 5.75 -3.05 34.72
C ALA A 22 6.23 -2.48 36.07
N ALA A 23 7.37 -1.77 36.08
CA ALA A 23 7.86 -1.08 37.25
C ALA A 23 6.95 0.08 37.70
N ALA A 24 6.40 0.85 36.77
CA ALA A 24 5.42 1.89 37.06
C ALA A 24 4.17 1.32 37.74
N ALA A 25 3.65 0.20 37.23
CA ALA A 25 2.50 -0.46 37.83
C ALA A 25 2.77 -1.01 39.22
N SER A 26 3.91 -1.69 39.43
CA SER A 26 4.27 -2.30 40.71
C SER A 26 4.58 -1.26 41.82
N SER A 27 5.09 -0.08 41.43
CA SER A 27 5.40 1.02 42.35
C SER A 27 4.24 2.00 42.60
N GLY A 28 3.04 1.70 42.10
CA GLY A 28 1.87 2.57 42.25
C GLY A 28 1.88 3.85 41.43
N ARG A 29 2.75 3.94 40.42
CA ARG A 29 2.85 5.07 39.47
C ARG A 29 2.01 4.88 38.21
N LEU A 30 0.92 4.12 38.30
CA LEU A 30 -0.06 3.92 37.21
C LEU A 30 -1.48 3.94 37.81
N ASN A 31 -1.79 4.99 38.57
CA ASN A 31 -3.04 5.13 39.29
C ASN A 31 -3.85 6.37 38.89
N THR A 32 -3.19 7.40 38.37
CA THR A 32 -3.81 8.65 37.95
C THR A 32 -3.89 8.78 36.44
N ARG A 33 -4.74 9.68 35.94
CA ARG A 33 -4.81 9.98 34.51
C ARG A 33 -3.47 10.51 33.98
N GLU A 34 -2.75 11.28 34.76
CA GLU A 34 -1.42 11.81 34.43
C GLU A 34 -0.38 10.69 34.35
N ASP A 35 -0.48 9.66 35.19
CA ASP A 35 0.36 8.47 35.10
C ASP A 35 0.14 7.72 33.78
N TYR A 36 -1.13 7.48 33.44
CA TYR A 36 -1.48 6.87 32.14
C TYR A 36 -0.96 7.70 30.98
N ARG A 37 -1.16 9.02 31.01
CA ARG A 37 -0.66 9.94 29.96
C ARG A 37 0.84 9.80 29.77
N ARG A 38 1.61 9.87 30.86
CA ARG A 38 3.08 9.76 30.84
C ARG A 38 3.52 8.46 30.15
N GLU A 39 2.93 7.33 30.53
CA GLU A 39 3.30 6.03 29.98
C GLU A 39 2.86 5.89 28.51
N VAL A 40 1.66 6.34 28.14
CA VAL A 40 1.20 6.34 26.75
C VAL A 40 2.12 7.20 25.86
N GLU A 41 2.46 8.43 26.30
CA GLU A 41 3.37 9.32 25.56
C GLU A 41 4.76 8.72 25.42
N ARG A 42 5.29 8.07 26.47
CA ARG A 42 6.56 7.34 26.43
C ARG A 42 6.52 6.22 25.39
N MET A 43 5.48 5.38 25.43
CA MET A 43 5.32 4.24 24.54
C MET A 43 5.12 4.67 23.09
N LEU A 44 4.38 5.76 22.83
CA LEU A 44 4.22 6.32 21.48
C LEU A 44 5.52 6.85 20.88
N LYS A 45 6.46 7.30 21.72
CA LYS A 45 7.80 7.74 21.31
C LYS A 45 8.80 6.60 21.13
N ASN A 46 8.43 5.38 21.51
CA ASN A 46 9.30 4.22 21.34
C ASN A 46 9.46 3.89 19.85
N ARG A 47 10.71 3.96 19.36
CA ARG A 47 11.10 3.70 17.97
C ARG A 47 11.69 2.30 17.80
N GLY A 48 11.15 1.33 18.49
CA GLY A 48 11.50 -0.07 18.27
C GLY A 48 11.12 -0.53 16.85
N GLN A 49 11.86 -1.49 16.32
CA GLN A 49 11.51 -2.10 15.04
C GLN A 49 10.46 -3.21 15.26
N TYR A 50 9.32 -3.07 14.64
CA TYR A 50 8.22 -4.04 14.70
C TYR A 50 8.01 -4.66 13.31
N TYR A 51 7.90 -5.98 13.29
CA TYR A 51 7.60 -6.73 12.06
C TYR A 51 6.13 -7.07 11.99
N ILE A 52 5.57 -6.96 10.79
CA ILE A 52 4.22 -7.40 10.50
C ILE A 52 4.35 -8.73 9.77
N VAL A 53 3.86 -9.79 10.40
CA VAL A 53 3.87 -11.12 9.81
C VAL A 53 2.50 -11.38 9.19
N ASP A 54 2.46 -11.41 7.86
CA ASP A 54 1.34 -11.96 7.09
C ASP A 54 1.79 -13.32 6.54
N GLU A 55 1.18 -14.41 6.98
CA GLU A 55 1.57 -15.76 6.56
C GLU A 55 1.58 -15.95 5.04
N ALA A 56 0.65 -15.29 4.33
CA ALA A 56 0.59 -15.36 2.88
C ALA A 56 1.78 -14.67 2.22
N VAL A 57 2.24 -13.53 2.77
CA VAL A 57 3.40 -12.78 2.30
C VAL A 57 4.68 -13.52 2.68
N GLU A 58 4.74 -14.09 3.88
CA GLU A 58 5.88 -14.85 4.37
C GLU A 58 6.16 -16.09 3.53
N ARG A 59 5.10 -16.82 3.14
CA ARG A 59 5.22 -18.02 2.28
C ARG A 59 5.93 -17.75 0.96
N ILE A 60 5.72 -16.57 0.37
CA ILE A 60 6.40 -16.19 -0.87
C ILE A 60 7.71 -15.44 -0.63
N GLY A 61 8.07 -15.25 0.63
CA GLY A 61 9.33 -14.65 1.04
C GLY A 61 9.47 -13.17 0.74
N LEU A 62 8.35 -12.44 0.67
CA LEU A 62 8.30 -11.00 0.42
C LEU A 62 7.87 -10.20 1.66
N ASN A 63 7.89 -10.82 2.84
CA ASN A 63 7.52 -10.17 4.09
C ASN A 63 8.65 -9.24 4.57
N ASP A 64 8.73 -8.06 3.98
CA ASP A 64 9.61 -6.96 4.40
C ASP A 64 8.82 -5.83 5.09
N SER A 65 7.55 -6.08 5.46
CA SER A 65 6.75 -5.08 6.17
C SER A 65 7.23 -4.93 7.61
N PHE A 66 7.85 -3.81 7.89
CA PHE A 66 8.21 -3.42 9.25
C PHE A 66 7.80 -1.96 9.49
N THR A 67 7.69 -1.58 10.75
CA THR A 67 7.46 -0.20 11.14
C THR A 67 8.30 0.15 12.36
N ASN A 68 8.68 1.42 12.47
CA ASN A 68 9.41 1.95 13.64
C ASN A 68 8.49 2.64 14.65
N ILE A 69 7.18 2.60 14.43
CA ILE A 69 6.17 3.12 15.33
C ILE A 69 5.47 1.97 16.06
N PRO A 70 4.81 2.21 17.21
CA PRO A 70 4.04 1.17 17.89
C PRO A 70 3.10 0.43 16.94
N ILE A 71 3.23 -0.88 16.87
CA ILE A 71 2.65 -1.74 15.84
C ILE A 71 1.13 -1.58 15.71
N ARG A 72 0.44 -1.31 16.82
CA ARG A 72 -1.02 -1.15 16.82
C ARG A 72 -1.49 0.09 16.08
N LYS A 73 -0.65 1.12 15.93
CA LYS A 73 -0.97 2.28 15.09
C LYS A 73 -1.13 1.88 13.63
N LEU A 74 -0.17 1.12 13.09
CA LEU A 74 -0.22 0.65 11.71
C LEU A 74 -1.30 -0.42 11.52
N ARG A 75 -1.42 -1.39 12.43
CA ARG A 75 -2.46 -2.44 12.38
C ARG A 75 -3.87 -1.86 12.36
N PHE A 76 -4.14 -0.79 13.11
CA PHE A 76 -5.43 -0.12 13.05
C PHE A 76 -5.80 0.28 11.62
N PHE A 77 -4.91 0.93 10.89
CA PHE A 77 -5.21 1.36 9.52
C PHE A 77 -5.22 0.21 8.51
N ARG A 78 -4.41 -0.83 8.72
CA ARG A 78 -4.50 -2.09 7.95
C ARG A 78 -5.89 -2.72 8.04
N GLU A 79 -6.43 -2.81 9.24
CA GLU A 79 -7.76 -3.37 9.49
C GLU A 79 -8.87 -2.40 9.03
N PHE A 80 -8.71 -1.12 9.28
CA PHE A 80 -9.68 -0.10 8.90
C PHE A 80 -9.86 -0.02 7.38
N PHE A 81 -8.78 0.11 6.62
CA PHE A 81 -8.84 0.15 5.16
C PHE A 81 -9.00 -1.24 4.54
N GLY A 82 -8.54 -2.28 5.20
CA GLY A 82 -8.70 -3.67 4.77
C GLY A 82 -7.91 -4.04 3.53
N TYR A 83 -6.87 -3.29 3.14
CA TYR A 83 -6.08 -3.56 1.95
C TYR A 83 -5.32 -4.91 1.96
N PRO A 84 -4.94 -5.52 3.11
CA PRO A 84 -4.34 -6.86 3.08
C PRO A 84 -5.27 -7.96 2.55
N ARG A 85 -6.57 -7.69 2.46
CA ARG A 85 -7.56 -8.60 1.85
C ARG A 85 -7.30 -8.89 0.38
N LEU A 86 -6.40 -8.16 -0.27
CA LEU A 86 -5.99 -8.46 -1.63
C LEU A 86 -5.26 -9.81 -1.76
N LEU A 87 -4.57 -10.27 -0.69
CA LEU A 87 -3.71 -11.46 -0.74
C LEU A 87 -4.44 -12.76 -1.14
N PRO A 88 -5.65 -13.05 -0.63
CA PRO A 88 -6.42 -14.23 -1.04
C PRO A 88 -7.14 -14.08 -2.40
N ILE A 89 -7.12 -12.90 -3.01
CA ILE A 89 -7.84 -12.67 -4.28
C ILE A 89 -7.00 -13.24 -5.42
N PHE A 90 -7.52 -14.28 -6.06
CA PHE A 90 -6.91 -14.85 -7.25
C PHE A 90 -7.08 -13.92 -8.45
N LYS A 91 -6.01 -13.72 -9.20
CA LYS A 91 -5.99 -13.00 -10.48
C LYS A 91 -5.23 -13.80 -11.53
N ASP A 92 -5.72 -13.76 -12.74
CA ASP A 92 -5.07 -14.43 -13.86
C ASP A 92 -3.80 -13.68 -14.29
N ASN A 93 -2.68 -14.41 -14.37
CA ASN A 93 -1.37 -13.86 -14.75
C ASN A 93 -1.34 -13.34 -16.19
N LYS A 94 -2.10 -13.96 -17.11
CA LYS A 94 -2.19 -13.51 -18.50
C LYS A 94 -2.92 -12.17 -18.60
N ARG A 95 -4.04 -12.01 -17.87
CA ARG A 95 -4.75 -10.74 -17.76
C ARG A 95 -3.91 -9.66 -17.07
N PHE A 96 -3.10 -10.04 -16.08
CA PHE A 96 -2.18 -9.12 -15.43
C PHE A 96 -1.02 -8.71 -16.35
N GLY A 97 -0.60 -9.62 -17.23
CA GLY A 97 0.58 -9.44 -18.08
C GLY A 97 1.90 -9.65 -17.34
N GLY A 98 1.91 -10.54 -16.32
CA GLY A 98 3.08 -10.83 -15.50
C GLY A 98 2.76 -11.73 -14.32
N ASP A 99 3.61 -11.75 -13.29
CA ASP A 99 3.37 -12.50 -12.07
C ASP A 99 2.58 -11.67 -11.05
N TYR A 100 1.29 -11.89 -10.97
CA TYR A 100 0.41 -11.18 -10.04
C TYR A 100 0.72 -11.50 -8.57
N THR A 101 1.16 -12.72 -8.26
CA THR A 101 1.45 -13.13 -6.87
C THR A 101 2.59 -12.28 -6.30
N ASP A 102 3.65 -12.09 -7.07
CA ASP A 102 4.76 -11.25 -6.67
C ASP A 102 4.34 -9.77 -6.52
N ALA A 103 3.51 -9.26 -7.43
CA ALA A 103 2.97 -7.90 -7.35
C ALA A 103 2.07 -7.70 -6.13
N SER A 104 1.15 -8.63 -5.87
CA SER A 104 0.16 -8.50 -4.79
C SER A 104 0.79 -8.43 -3.41
N ALA A 105 1.79 -9.27 -3.15
CA ALA A 105 2.50 -9.24 -1.88
C ALA A 105 3.24 -7.92 -1.66
N ARG A 106 3.89 -7.42 -2.71
CA ARG A 106 4.61 -6.15 -2.65
C ARG A 106 3.67 -4.96 -2.40
N LEU A 107 2.48 -4.97 -2.99
CA LEU A 107 1.48 -3.92 -2.80
C LEU A 107 1.07 -3.74 -1.34
N VAL A 108 0.99 -4.82 -0.56
CA VAL A 108 0.68 -4.71 0.88
C VAL A 108 1.80 -3.98 1.61
N SER A 109 3.07 -4.35 1.35
CA SER A 109 4.22 -3.69 1.97
C SER A 109 4.31 -2.20 1.59
N GLU A 110 3.99 -1.85 0.35
CA GLU A 110 3.99 -0.45 -0.09
C GLU A 110 2.87 0.38 0.54
N ALA A 111 1.69 -0.21 0.72
CA ALA A 111 0.61 0.43 1.48
C ALA A 111 0.99 0.61 2.95
N ASP A 112 1.64 -0.37 3.58
CA ASP A 112 2.15 -0.28 4.94
C ASP A 112 3.19 0.83 5.08
N MET A 113 4.15 0.92 4.16
CA MET A 113 5.15 2.00 4.14
C MET A 113 4.52 3.37 4.02
N LEU A 114 3.52 3.53 3.15
CA LEU A 114 2.80 4.79 2.98
C LEU A 114 2.07 5.19 4.27
N VAL A 115 1.34 4.26 4.87
CA VAL A 115 0.62 4.51 6.13
C VAL A 115 1.59 4.82 7.27
N ALA A 116 2.66 4.03 7.42
CA ALA A 116 3.68 4.25 8.44
C ALA A 116 4.35 5.63 8.29
N HIS A 117 4.71 6.01 7.06
CA HIS A 117 5.29 7.33 6.76
C HIS A 117 4.39 8.50 7.19
N ILE A 118 3.09 8.40 6.91
CA ILE A 118 2.12 9.44 7.31
C ILE A 118 1.96 9.46 8.84
N LEU A 119 1.95 8.30 9.49
CA LEU A 119 1.85 8.16 10.94
C LEU A 119 3.12 8.64 11.68
N GLU A 120 4.29 8.53 11.06
CA GLU A 120 5.55 9.06 11.62
C GLU A 120 5.59 10.58 11.59
N GLN A 121 5.02 11.21 10.57
CA GLN A 121 4.86 12.67 10.51
C GLN A 121 3.84 13.20 11.50
N ASP A 122 2.85 12.40 11.84
CA ASP A 122 1.76 12.64 12.81
C ASP A 122 1.10 14.03 12.68
N LYS A 123 0.87 14.47 11.44
CA LYS A 123 0.27 15.77 11.10
C LYS A 123 -0.77 15.60 9.98
N ASN A 124 -2.00 16.11 10.23
CA ASN A 124 -3.15 15.98 9.31
C ASN A 124 -3.34 14.51 8.85
N VAL A 125 -3.16 13.56 9.77
CA VAL A 125 -3.03 12.12 9.44
C VAL A 125 -4.20 11.62 8.61
N PHE A 126 -5.45 11.85 9.03
CA PHE A 126 -6.62 11.32 8.33
C PHE A 126 -6.83 11.96 6.96
N GLU A 127 -6.59 13.28 6.86
CA GLU A 127 -6.63 13.97 5.58
C GLU A 127 -5.54 13.44 4.63
N LYS A 128 -4.28 13.33 5.10
CA LYS A 128 -3.17 12.82 4.29
C LYS A 128 -3.41 11.38 3.82
N LEU A 129 -3.93 10.50 4.68
CA LEU A 129 -4.27 9.13 4.28
C LEU A 129 -5.27 9.08 3.12
N LEU A 130 -6.15 10.07 3.01
CA LEU A 130 -7.14 10.17 1.94
C LEU A 130 -6.71 11.03 0.76
N THR A 131 -5.68 11.88 0.90
CA THR A 131 -5.39 12.92 -0.09
C THR A 131 -3.94 12.99 -0.57
N THR A 132 -3.00 12.22 0.00
CA THR A 132 -1.62 12.23 -0.47
C THR A 132 -1.54 11.84 -1.94
N GLU A 133 -0.67 12.52 -2.69
CA GLU A 133 -0.33 12.21 -4.07
C GLU A 133 1.01 11.46 -4.18
N GLU A 134 1.66 11.22 -3.04
CA GLU A 134 2.94 10.57 -2.93
C GLU A 134 2.78 9.11 -2.52
N PHE A 135 3.47 8.19 -3.21
CA PHE A 135 3.38 6.76 -3.02
C PHE A 135 4.76 6.11 -3.03
N TYR A 136 4.86 4.96 -2.40
CA TYR A 136 5.98 4.05 -2.57
C TYR A 136 5.70 3.10 -3.73
N VAL A 137 6.68 2.90 -4.59
CA VAL A 137 6.61 1.93 -5.69
C VAL A 137 7.94 1.22 -5.81
N TYR A 138 7.96 -0.07 -5.51
CA TYR A 138 9.14 -0.93 -5.56
C TYR A 138 10.33 -0.36 -4.76
N HIS A 139 10.06 0.18 -3.59
CA HIS A 139 11.07 0.81 -2.73
C HIS A 139 11.31 0.00 -1.46
N SER A 140 12.54 0.00 -0.94
CA SER A 140 12.87 -0.72 0.30
C SER A 140 12.38 -0.02 1.58
N GLY A 141 11.88 1.20 1.48
CA GLY A 141 11.56 2.07 2.62
C GLY A 141 12.77 2.84 3.17
N ASP A 142 13.97 2.57 2.65
CA ASP A 142 15.22 3.24 3.06
C ASP A 142 15.81 4.04 1.88
N ASN A 143 15.58 5.35 1.89
CA ASN A 143 16.05 6.28 0.88
C ASN A 143 17.59 6.32 0.80
N ASN A 144 18.29 6.21 1.93
CA ASN A 144 19.75 6.24 1.93
C ASN A 144 20.31 5.00 1.23
N ARG A 145 19.75 3.84 1.51
CA ARG A 145 20.12 2.58 0.86
C ARG A 145 19.85 2.61 -0.64
N MET A 146 18.69 3.12 -1.06
CA MET A 146 18.34 3.22 -2.48
C MET A 146 19.24 4.19 -3.22
N ASN A 147 19.53 5.36 -2.66
CA ASN A 147 20.46 6.34 -3.23
C ASN A 147 21.88 5.79 -3.32
N ALA A 148 22.38 5.13 -2.27
CA ALA A 148 23.70 4.49 -2.28
C ALA A 148 23.83 3.43 -3.39
N SER A 149 22.76 2.65 -3.63
CA SER A 149 22.73 1.66 -4.71
C SER A 149 22.83 2.28 -6.10
N VAL A 150 22.16 3.41 -6.30
CA VAL A 150 22.21 4.14 -7.59
C VAL A 150 23.58 4.78 -7.80
N GLU A 151 24.16 5.38 -6.77
CA GLU A 151 25.51 5.95 -6.86
C GLU A 151 26.55 4.87 -7.13
N HIS A 152 26.41 3.68 -6.57
CA HIS A 152 27.26 2.54 -6.88
C HIS A 152 27.18 2.15 -8.39
N ILE A 153 25.95 2.02 -8.91
CA ILE A 153 25.73 1.71 -10.33
C ILE A 153 26.32 2.81 -11.22
N ARG A 154 26.12 4.08 -10.86
CA ARG A 154 26.68 5.23 -11.60
C ARG A 154 28.21 5.19 -11.60
N LYS A 155 28.85 4.90 -10.46
CA LYS A 155 30.29 4.76 -10.36
C LYS A 155 30.85 3.67 -11.28
N VAL A 156 30.18 2.53 -11.37
CA VAL A 156 30.55 1.44 -12.29
C VAL A 156 30.38 1.87 -13.74
N TYR A 157 29.24 2.50 -14.08
CA TYR A 157 28.98 3.00 -15.44
C TYR A 157 30.04 4.02 -15.87
N GLU A 158 30.29 5.05 -15.07
CA GLU A 158 31.29 6.09 -15.36
C GLU A 158 32.69 5.53 -15.57
N TYR A 159 33.08 4.50 -14.80
CA TYR A 159 34.39 3.85 -14.98
C TYR A 159 34.52 3.08 -16.29
N PHE A 160 33.45 2.49 -16.82
CA PHE A 160 33.48 1.64 -17.99
C PHE A 160 32.93 2.31 -19.27
N LYS A 161 32.15 3.40 -19.20
CA LYS A 161 31.40 3.95 -20.35
C LYS A 161 32.25 4.24 -21.60
N ASP A 162 33.53 4.67 -21.42
CA ASP A 162 34.43 5.00 -22.49
C ASP A 162 35.39 3.85 -22.86
N LYS A 163 35.20 2.67 -22.29
CA LYS A 163 35.99 1.48 -22.59
C LYS A 163 35.24 0.58 -23.56
N ASP A 164 35.98 -0.19 -24.37
CA ASP A 164 35.40 -1.17 -25.31
C ASP A 164 34.91 -2.44 -24.57
N TRP A 165 34.03 -2.23 -23.53
CA TRP A 165 33.57 -3.26 -22.64
C TRP A 165 32.72 -4.34 -23.33
N GLN A 166 32.12 -4.03 -24.50
CA GLN A 166 31.36 -4.99 -25.30
C GLN A 166 32.27 -6.13 -25.81
N ASN A 167 33.52 -5.82 -26.07
CA ASN A 167 34.55 -6.75 -26.57
C ASN A 167 35.46 -7.30 -25.45
N PHE A 168 35.05 -7.17 -24.16
CA PHE A 168 35.80 -7.81 -23.07
C PHE A 168 35.66 -9.33 -23.11
N ASP A 169 36.82 -9.97 -22.99
CA ASP A 169 36.93 -11.39 -22.60
C ASP A 169 37.33 -11.49 -21.12
N ALA A 170 37.60 -12.69 -20.64
CA ALA A 170 37.96 -12.94 -19.25
C ALA A 170 39.26 -12.25 -18.83
N GLU A 171 40.25 -12.16 -19.69
CA GLU A 171 41.55 -11.54 -19.37
C GLU A 171 41.41 -10.02 -19.30
N LYS A 172 40.69 -9.42 -20.24
CA LYS A 172 40.38 -7.97 -20.20
C LYS A 172 39.53 -7.64 -18.96
N LEU A 173 38.53 -8.46 -18.60
CA LEU A 173 37.74 -8.23 -17.41
C LEU A 173 38.59 -8.36 -16.14
N LYS A 174 39.50 -9.33 -16.09
CA LYS A 174 40.42 -9.56 -14.96
C LYS A 174 41.38 -8.38 -14.76
N ALA A 175 41.76 -7.65 -15.79
CA ALA A 175 42.57 -6.45 -15.69
C ALA A 175 41.89 -5.35 -14.85
N HIS A 176 40.58 -5.40 -14.67
CA HIS A 176 39.77 -4.50 -13.83
C HIS A 176 39.37 -5.13 -12.48
N ALA A 177 40.00 -6.24 -12.08
CA ALA A 177 39.61 -7.01 -10.87
C ALA A 177 39.66 -6.16 -9.60
N ALA A 178 40.64 -5.29 -9.43
CA ALA A 178 40.75 -4.42 -8.27
C ALA A 178 39.52 -3.49 -8.14
N PHE A 179 39.16 -2.82 -9.22
CA PHE A 179 37.97 -1.97 -9.24
C PHE A 179 36.66 -2.75 -8.99
N LEU A 180 36.54 -3.95 -9.61
CA LEU A 180 35.34 -4.79 -9.48
C LEU A 180 35.21 -5.45 -8.10
N LYS A 181 36.31 -5.64 -7.37
CA LYS A 181 36.28 -6.08 -5.96
C LYS A 181 35.74 -4.98 -5.04
N GLU A 182 36.15 -3.74 -5.28
CA GLU A 182 35.65 -2.59 -4.55
C GLU A 182 34.21 -2.19 -4.98
N ASN A 183 33.86 -2.44 -6.23
CA ASN A 183 32.58 -2.07 -6.84
C ASN A 183 31.95 -3.30 -7.52
N PRO A 184 31.34 -4.20 -6.74
CA PRO A 184 30.79 -5.44 -7.26
C PRO A 184 29.71 -5.22 -8.31
N VAL A 185 29.77 -6.00 -9.39
CA VAL A 185 28.77 -5.98 -10.47
C VAL A 185 28.00 -7.30 -10.42
N ARG A 186 26.70 -7.22 -10.56
CA ARG A 186 25.85 -8.40 -10.54
C ARG A 186 26.24 -9.40 -11.61
N GLY A 187 26.30 -10.67 -11.20
CA GLY A 187 26.69 -11.77 -12.08
C GLY A 187 28.19 -11.84 -12.37
N VAL A 188 29.01 -11.01 -11.70
CA VAL A 188 30.47 -11.03 -11.81
C VAL A 188 31.06 -11.57 -10.52
N ASN A 189 31.70 -12.73 -10.59
CA ASN A 189 32.52 -13.24 -9.52
C ASN A 189 34.01 -13.07 -9.91
N VAL A 190 34.65 -12.03 -9.33
CA VAL A 190 36.03 -11.65 -9.66
C VAL A 190 37.03 -12.77 -9.38
N ASP A 191 36.84 -13.51 -8.29
CA ASP A 191 37.73 -14.59 -7.88
C ASP A 191 37.53 -15.84 -8.74
N ALA A 192 36.35 -16.04 -9.32
CA ALA A 192 36.05 -17.16 -10.20
C ALA A 192 36.43 -16.93 -11.69
N ILE A 193 36.80 -15.72 -12.08
CA ILE A 193 37.19 -15.38 -13.46
C ILE A 193 38.37 -16.27 -13.93
N GLY A 194 39.17 -16.80 -13.00
CA GLY A 194 40.26 -17.73 -13.29
C GLY A 194 39.82 -19.15 -13.66
N SER A 195 38.59 -19.59 -13.35
CA SER A 195 38.04 -20.90 -13.66
C SER A 195 37.33 -20.92 -15.01
N GLU A 196 37.28 -22.05 -15.69
CA GLU A 196 36.69 -22.19 -17.04
C GLU A 196 35.19 -21.85 -17.04
N ARG A 197 34.42 -22.29 -16.05
CA ARG A 197 33.00 -22.02 -15.90
C ARG A 197 32.77 -20.58 -15.44
N GLY A 198 33.54 -20.08 -14.47
CA GLY A 198 33.40 -18.73 -13.95
C GLY A 198 33.76 -17.62 -14.93
N ARG A 199 34.64 -17.92 -15.93
CA ARG A 199 34.99 -16.96 -17.00
C ARG A 199 33.79 -16.56 -17.83
N GLN A 200 33.07 -17.54 -18.37
CA GLN A 200 31.93 -17.27 -19.27
C GLN A 200 30.79 -16.59 -18.55
N ASP A 201 30.45 -17.06 -17.35
CA ASP A 201 29.35 -16.53 -16.56
C ASP A 201 29.63 -15.08 -16.09
N SER A 202 30.87 -14.81 -15.63
CA SER A 202 31.24 -13.44 -15.17
C SER A 202 31.32 -12.44 -16.32
N VAL A 203 31.87 -12.80 -17.48
CA VAL A 203 31.91 -11.94 -18.66
C VAL A 203 30.50 -11.65 -19.17
N ARG A 204 29.65 -12.66 -19.24
CA ARG A 204 28.25 -12.50 -19.63
C ARG A 204 27.50 -11.61 -18.66
N GLY A 205 27.61 -11.85 -17.34
CA GLY A 205 26.98 -11.06 -16.29
C GLY A 205 27.41 -9.59 -16.33
N PHE A 206 28.72 -9.36 -16.51
CA PHE A 206 29.28 -8.02 -16.69
C PHE A 206 28.67 -7.29 -17.90
N LYS A 207 28.70 -7.91 -19.09
CA LYS A 207 28.16 -7.32 -20.32
C LYS A 207 26.67 -7.00 -20.20
N LEU A 208 25.87 -7.88 -19.63
CA LEU A 208 24.44 -7.65 -19.41
C LEU A 208 24.19 -6.47 -18.47
N SER A 209 24.96 -6.37 -17.38
CA SER A 209 24.84 -5.29 -16.43
C SER A 209 25.24 -3.94 -17.06
N LEU A 210 26.39 -3.90 -17.73
CA LEU A 210 26.85 -2.67 -18.40
C LEU A 210 25.91 -2.21 -19.53
N ALA A 211 25.36 -3.14 -20.31
CA ALA A 211 24.37 -2.82 -21.34
C ALA A 211 23.15 -2.13 -20.72
N SER A 212 22.65 -2.69 -19.62
CA SER A 212 21.53 -2.10 -18.89
C SER A 212 21.86 -0.73 -18.30
N TYR A 213 23.05 -0.56 -17.72
CA TYR A 213 23.48 0.74 -17.19
C TYR A 213 23.61 1.78 -18.30
N THR A 214 24.21 1.40 -19.43
CA THR A 214 24.40 2.28 -20.61
C THR A 214 23.06 2.70 -21.21
N GLU A 215 22.12 1.78 -21.33
CA GLU A 215 20.79 2.09 -21.87
C GLU A 215 20.07 3.18 -21.06
N ARG A 216 20.23 3.19 -19.75
CA ARG A 216 19.51 4.10 -18.86
C ARG A 216 20.29 5.36 -18.51
N LEU A 217 21.48 5.19 -17.96
CA LEU A 217 22.32 6.32 -17.56
C LEU A 217 22.83 7.10 -18.78
N GLY A 218 23.08 6.43 -19.92
CA GLY A 218 23.40 7.08 -21.17
C GLY A 218 22.28 7.92 -21.77
N LYS A 219 21.02 7.66 -21.38
CA LYS A 219 19.86 8.49 -21.73
C LYS A 219 19.57 9.60 -20.69
N GLY A 220 20.42 9.77 -19.70
CA GLY A 220 20.26 10.79 -18.65
C GLY A 220 19.26 10.40 -17.54
N GLN A 221 18.81 9.15 -17.46
CA GLN A 221 18.01 8.69 -16.36
C GLN A 221 18.83 8.62 -15.07
N THR A 222 18.21 8.96 -13.93
CA THR A 222 18.90 8.97 -12.63
C THR A 222 19.07 7.58 -12.05
N ALA A 223 18.19 6.65 -12.38
CA ALA A 223 18.24 5.28 -11.91
C ALA A 223 17.81 4.29 -12.98
N ALA A 224 18.44 3.15 -12.94
CA ALA A 224 18.02 1.99 -13.70
C ALA A 224 16.98 1.22 -12.91
N VAL A 225 15.75 1.15 -13.39
CA VAL A 225 14.66 0.50 -12.70
C VAL A 225 14.36 -0.85 -13.25
N PRO A 226 13.79 -1.66 -12.39
CA PRO A 226 14.01 -1.73 -10.96
C PRO A 226 15.25 -2.57 -10.74
N PHE A 227 16.33 -1.94 -10.37
CA PHE A 227 17.44 -2.70 -9.86
C PHE A 227 17.12 -3.05 -8.44
N PRO A 228 17.28 -4.33 -8.07
CA PRO A 228 17.38 -4.64 -6.67
C PRO A 228 18.44 -3.71 -6.12
N ALA A 229 18.13 -3.07 -5.00
CA ALA A 229 19.16 -2.39 -4.25
C ALA A 229 20.30 -3.38 -4.12
N PHE A 230 21.47 -3.06 -4.69
CA PHE A 230 22.64 -3.83 -4.36
C PHE A 230 22.79 -3.73 -2.84
N PRO A 231 23.12 -4.83 -2.15
CA PRO A 231 23.48 -4.73 -0.76
C PRO A 231 24.53 -3.62 -0.64
N ALA A 232 24.37 -2.75 0.32
CA ALA A 232 25.37 -1.75 0.61
C ALA A 232 26.72 -2.48 0.76
N HIS A 233 27.78 -1.86 0.25
CA HIS A 233 29.11 -2.43 0.23
C HIS A 233 29.45 -3.08 1.59
N GLY A 234 29.67 -4.37 1.64
CA GLY A 234 30.01 -5.14 2.83
C GLY A 234 28.89 -5.97 3.47
N GLU A 235 27.64 -5.84 3.05
CA GLU A 235 26.60 -6.75 3.47
C GLU A 235 26.59 -8.00 2.57
N THR A 236 27.16 -9.07 3.06
CA THR A 236 27.10 -10.42 2.49
C THR A 236 25.72 -11.09 2.63
N GLU A 237 24.69 -10.31 2.91
CA GLU A 237 23.34 -10.84 2.99
C GLU A 237 22.90 -11.39 1.63
N SER A 238 23.06 -12.65 1.61
CA SER A 238 22.62 -13.69 0.70
C SER A 238 21.92 -13.22 -0.59
N SER A 239 22.44 -13.72 -1.69
CA SER A 239 21.80 -13.76 -3.02
C SER A 239 20.31 -14.15 -3.00
N THR A 240 19.85 -14.83 -1.97
CA THR A 240 18.44 -15.18 -1.74
C THR A 240 17.57 -13.97 -1.41
N ARG A 241 18.06 -13.02 -0.62
CA ARG A 241 17.30 -11.79 -0.28
C ARG A 241 17.25 -10.85 -1.48
N THR A 242 18.33 -10.71 -2.22
CA THR A 242 18.40 -9.95 -3.46
C THR A 242 17.49 -10.53 -4.54
N GLY A 243 17.42 -11.86 -4.66
CA GLY A 243 16.50 -12.52 -5.57
C GLY A 243 15.02 -12.32 -5.22
N LYS A 244 14.69 -12.26 -3.93
CA LYS A 244 13.34 -11.98 -3.44
C LYS A 244 12.90 -10.53 -3.69
N GLN A 245 13.79 -9.56 -3.53
CA GLN A 245 13.51 -8.15 -3.84
C GLN A 245 13.29 -7.90 -5.34
N MET A 246 13.90 -8.70 -6.21
CA MET A 246 13.67 -8.58 -7.66
C MET A 246 12.25 -9.00 -8.08
N ARG A 247 11.63 -9.93 -7.37
CA ARG A 247 10.31 -10.45 -7.71
C ARG A 247 9.20 -9.40 -7.61
N GLY A 248 9.33 -8.40 -6.74
CA GLY A 248 8.31 -7.36 -6.56
C GLY A 248 8.24 -6.29 -7.65
N ALA A 249 9.07 -6.35 -8.70
CA ALA A 249 9.10 -5.33 -9.76
C ALA A 249 7.78 -5.22 -10.54
N GLU A 250 7.05 -6.30 -10.65
CA GLU A 250 5.75 -6.39 -11.31
C GLU A 250 4.72 -5.42 -10.71
N VAL A 251 4.91 -4.96 -9.49
CA VAL A 251 4.07 -3.97 -8.83
C VAL A 251 3.95 -2.66 -9.60
N ALA A 252 5.00 -2.26 -10.33
CA ALA A 252 5.00 -1.05 -11.16
C ALA A 252 3.89 -1.07 -12.21
N LYS A 253 3.50 -2.25 -12.71
CA LYS A 253 2.37 -2.41 -13.65
C LYS A 253 1.03 -1.97 -13.04
N CYS A 254 0.84 -2.12 -11.73
CA CYS A 254 -0.36 -1.64 -11.04
C CYS A 254 -0.43 -0.12 -10.98
N PHE A 255 0.70 0.57 -11.15
CA PHE A 255 0.80 2.02 -11.23
C PHE A 255 0.91 2.55 -12.67
N ASN A 256 0.69 1.71 -13.70
CA ASN A 256 0.85 2.04 -15.12
C ASN A 256 2.26 2.48 -15.49
N LEU A 257 3.27 2.03 -14.77
CA LEU A 257 4.65 2.40 -15.01
C LEU A 257 5.31 1.41 -15.98
N ASP A 258 5.94 1.95 -17.01
CA ASP A 258 6.75 1.18 -17.94
C ASP A 258 8.12 0.92 -17.33
N LEU A 259 8.39 -0.35 -16.98
CA LEU A 259 9.64 -0.76 -16.35
C LEU A 259 10.89 -0.44 -17.19
N VAL A 260 10.74 -0.27 -18.48
CA VAL A 260 11.87 0.07 -19.37
C VAL A 260 12.13 1.58 -19.37
N ASN A 261 11.08 2.40 -19.42
CA ASN A 261 11.18 3.84 -19.66
C ASN A 261 10.97 4.68 -18.39
N TRP A 262 10.45 4.12 -17.32
CA TRP A 262 10.23 4.86 -16.09
C TRP A 262 11.54 5.28 -15.42
N ASN A 263 11.68 6.58 -15.19
CA ASN A 263 12.81 7.11 -14.42
C ASN A 263 12.53 6.95 -12.93
N TYR A 264 13.08 5.90 -12.34
CA TYR A 264 12.82 5.48 -10.97
C TYR A 264 13.24 6.54 -9.94
N PRO A 265 12.31 7.05 -9.09
CA PRO A 265 12.67 7.95 -8.02
C PRO A 265 13.30 7.16 -6.86
N THR A 266 14.58 7.37 -6.62
CA THR A 266 15.31 6.69 -5.53
C THR A 266 14.94 7.23 -4.15
N THR A 267 14.39 8.45 -4.08
CA THR A 267 13.81 9.03 -2.87
C THR A 267 12.30 8.93 -2.96
N GLN A 268 11.71 8.19 -2.02
CA GLN A 268 10.27 7.97 -1.94
C GLN A 268 9.77 8.18 -0.50
N PRO A 269 8.46 8.49 -0.27
CA PRO A 269 7.40 8.42 -1.29
C PRO A 269 7.56 9.52 -2.35
N ALA A 270 7.09 9.23 -3.57
CA ALA A 270 7.15 10.14 -4.70
C ALA A 270 5.75 10.32 -5.33
N LYS A 271 5.55 11.46 -6.00
CA LYS A 271 4.28 11.78 -6.65
C LYS A 271 3.97 10.77 -7.75
N MET A 272 2.72 10.25 -7.73
CA MET A 272 2.19 9.36 -8.75
C MET A 272 0.97 10.00 -9.43
N GLU A 273 0.99 10.00 -10.76
CA GLU A 273 -0.13 10.51 -11.55
C GLU A 273 -1.39 9.66 -11.34
N HIS A 274 -2.53 10.30 -11.42
CA HIS A 274 -3.85 9.68 -11.26
C HIS A 274 -4.05 8.95 -9.93
N ARG A 275 -3.35 9.35 -8.86
CA ARG A 275 -3.46 8.75 -7.52
C ARG A 275 -3.70 9.81 -6.46
N LYS A 276 -4.55 9.47 -5.48
CA LYS A 276 -4.82 10.33 -4.32
C LYS A 276 -5.29 9.53 -3.12
N GLY A 277 -4.43 9.44 -2.11
CA GLY A 277 -4.69 8.70 -0.88
C GLY A 277 -4.82 7.19 -1.05
N ILE A 278 -5.01 6.52 0.07
CA ILE A 278 -5.03 5.05 0.16
C ILE A 278 -6.18 4.43 -0.66
N LEU A 279 -7.29 5.14 -0.88
CA LEU A 279 -8.43 4.64 -1.65
C LEU A 279 -8.12 4.48 -3.14
N THR A 280 -7.07 5.14 -3.63
CA THR A 280 -6.59 4.96 -5.00
C THR A 280 -5.32 4.12 -5.07
N HIS A 281 -4.82 3.64 -3.92
CA HIS A 281 -3.70 2.70 -3.89
C HIS A 281 -4.13 1.36 -4.48
N PRO A 282 -3.34 0.75 -5.37
CA PRO A 282 -3.72 -0.54 -5.99
C PRO A 282 -4.08 -1.61 -4.97
N ALA A 283 -3.40 -1.66 -3.81
CA ALA A 283 -3.73 -2.61 -2.75
C ALA A 283 -5.18 -2.51 -2.28
N TRP A 284 -5.70 -1.29 -2.07
CA TRP A 284 -7.09 -1.08 -1.67
C TRP A 284 -8.05 -1.40 -2.82
N LEU A 285 -7.74 -0.95 -4.03
CA LEU A 285 -8.57 -1.16 -5.22
C LEU A 285 -8.76 -2.65 -5.52
N ILE A 286 -7.70 -3.45 -5.40
CA ILE A 286 -7.74 -4.90 -5.59
C ILE A 286 -8.50 -5.57 -4.45
N ALA A 287 -8.26 -5.18 -3.18
CA ALA A 287 -8.94 -5.74 -2.01
C ALA A 287 -10.48 -5.62 -2.09
N PHE A 288 -10.96 -4.62 -2.83
CA PHE A 288 -12.37 -4.36 -3.09
C PHE A 288 -12.73 -4.55 -4.58
N ALA A 289 -12.16 -5.58 -5.20
CA ALA A 289 -12.50 -6.06 -6.55
C ALA A 289 -12.86 -7.54 -6.52
N GLY A 290 -13.47 -8.03 -7.60
CA GLY A 290 -13.62 -9.46 -7.84
C GLY A 290 -12.36 -10.07 -8.48
N ASN A 291 -12.41 -11.35 -8.83
CA ASN A 291 -11.30 -12.04 -9.49
C ASN A 291 -11.06 -11.53 -10.93
N THR A 292 -12.13 -11.18 -11.62
CA THR A 292 -12.11 -10.83 -13.06
C THR A 292 -12.67 -9.45 -13.38
N ALA A 293 -13.21 -8.73 -12.40
CA ALA A 293 -13.84 -7.42 -12.59
C ALA A 293 -13.66 -6.54 -11.36
N THR A 294 -13.86 -5.24 -11.52
CA THR A 294 -14.01 -4.29 -10.43
C THR A 294 -15.31 -4.58 -9.64
N ASP A 295 -15.44 -4.00 -8.45
CA ASP A 295 -16.66 -4.11 -7.65
C ASP A 295 -17.07 -2.72 -7.10
N PRO A 296 -17.75 -1.92 -7.90
CA PRO A 296 -18.20 -0.59 -7.48
C PRO A 296 -19.18 -0.65 -6.30
N ILE A 297 -19.98 -1.71 -6.18
CA ILE A 297 -20.91 -1.88 -5.07
C ILE A 297 -20.12 -2.00 -3.75
N ARG A 298 -19.16 -2.91 -3.70
CA ARG A 298 -18.34 -3.14 -2.50
C ARG A 298 -17.51 -1.90 -2.13
N ARG A 299 -16.91 -1.21 -3.11
CA ARG A 299 -16.19 0.05 -2.90
C ARG A 299 -17.09 1.14 -2.34
N GLY A 300 -18.27 1.34 -2.95
CA GLY A 300 -19.23 2.35 -2.50
C GLY A 300 -19.82 2.05 -1.12
N LYS A 301 -20.17 0.78 -0.83
CA LYS A 301 -20.62 0.34 0.49
C LYS A 301 -19.56 0.64 1.54
N TRP A 302 -18.29 0.32 1.27
CA TRP A 302 -17.18 0.59 2.19
C TRP A 302 -17.06 2.09 2.51
N VAL A 303 -17.08 2.96 1.50
CA VAL A 303 -17.02 4.42 1.70
C VAL A 303 -18.20 4.89 2.54
N ARG A 304 -19.41 4.41 2.24
CA ARG A 304 -20.63 4.77 2.98
C ARG A 304 -20.57 4.37 4.44
N GLU A 305 -20.17 3.14 4.72
CA GLU A 305 -20.20 2.58 6.08
C GLU A 305 -18.98 3.02 6.91
N LYS A 306 -17.79 3.00 6.33
CA LYS A 306 -16.56 3.28 7.06
C LYS A 306 -16.22 4.76 7.19
N LEU A 307 -16.44 5.54 6.14
CA LEU A 307 -16.09 6.95 6.15
C LEU A 307 -17.27 7.85 6.47
N LEU A 308 -18.43 7.57 5.95
CA LEU A 308 -19.61 8.42 6.12
C LEU A 308 -20.53 7.97 7.28
N ALA A 309 -20.12 6.96 8.04
CA ALA A 309 -20.87 6.41 9.18
C ALA A 309 -22.34 6.06 8.85
N GLY A 310 -22.59 5.72 7.59
CA GLY A 310 -23.90 5.25 7.14
C GLY A 310 -24.07 3.75 7.31
N THR A 311 -25.27 3.25 7.00
CA THR A 311 -25.58 1.83 7.03
C THR A 311 -26.22 1.43 5.72
N ILE A 312 -25.77 0.34 5.14
CA ILE A 312 -26.40 -0.31 3.99
C ILE A 312 -26.99 -1.63 4.51
N PRO A 313 -28.29 -1.85 4.37
CA PRO A 313 -28.91 -3.12 4.78
C PRO A 313 -28.28 -4.30 4.04
N ASP A 314 -28.34 -5.47 4.65
CA ASP A 314 -27.96 -6.71 3.97
C ASP A 314 -28.93 -7.02 2.81
N VAL A 315 -28.40 -7.67 1.78
CA VAL A 315 -29.19 -8.05 0.61
C VAL A 315 -30.23 -9.09 1.05
N PRO A 316 -31.53 -8.87 0.79
CA PRO A 316 -32.54 -9.88 1.08
C PRO A 316 -32.27 -11.19 0.32
N VAL A 317 -32.52 -12.32 0.95
CA VAL A 317 -32.23 -13.67 0.39
C VAL A 317 -32.98 -13.93 -0.92
N THR A 318 -34.07 -13.21 -1.14
CA THR A 318 -34.93 -13.34 -2.34
C THR A 318 -34.44 -12.53 -3.55
N VAL A 319 -33.37 -11.73 -3.38
CA VAL A 319 -32.85 -10.87 -4.45
C VAL A 319 -31.78 -11.61 -5.23
N ASP A 320 -31.95 -11.70 -6.54
CA ASP A 320 -30.89 -12.07 -7.46
C ASP A 320 -29.91 -10.88 -7.59
N ALA A 321 -28.74 -10.98 -6.92
CA ALA A 321 -27.72 -9.95 -6.90
C ALA A 321 -26.70 -10.07 -8.05
N VAL A 322 -26.85 -11.05 -8.94
CA VAL A 322 -25.93 -11.24 -10.06
C VAL A 322 -26.16 -10.14 -11.12
N ILE A 323 -25.09 -9.44 -11.47
CA ILE A 323 -25.10 -8.51 -12.59
C ILE A 323 -25.06 -9.33 -13.89
N PRO A 324 -26.03 -9.19 -14.78
CA PRO A 324 -26.06 -9.95 -16.03
C PRO A 324 -24.80 -9.70 -16.88
N GLU A 325 -24.31 -10.74 -17.52
CA GLU A 325 -23.24 -10.60 -18.49
C GLU A 325 -23.77 -9.98 -19.81
N ASP A 326 -23.06 -8.97 -20.28
CA ASP A 326 -23.27 -8.36 -21.59
C ASP A 326 -21.91 -7.85 -22.06
N HIS A 327 -21.32 -8.57 -23.00
CA HIS A 327 -20.00 -8.27 -23.53
C HIS A 327 -19.94 -7.04 -24.47
N HIS A 328 -21.06 -6.34 -24.65
CA HIS A 328 -21.16 -5.08 -25.41
C HIS A 328 -21.27 -3.86 -24.50
N LYS A 329 -21.26 -4.04 -23.17
CA LYS A 329 -21.44 -2.97 -22.18
C LYS A 329 -20.33 -2.98 -21.11
N THR A 330 -19.98 -1.80 -20.64
CA THR A 330 -19.13 -1.65 -19.46
C THR A 330 -19.81 -2.22 -18.21
N LEU A 331 -19.03 -2.54 -17.18
CA LEU A 331 -19.59 -2.99 -15.89
C LEU A 331 -20.57 -1.97 -15.32
N ARG A 332 -20.25 -0.68 -15.42
CA ARG A 332 -21.15 0.38 -14.96
C ARG A 332 -22.48 0.36 -15.68
N GLN A 333 -22.50 0.26 -17.01
CA GLN A 333 -23.73 0.19 -17.79
C GLN A 333 -24.60 -1.01 -17.40
N ARG A 334 -23.95 -2.16 -17.16
CA ARG A 334 -24.66 -3.38 -16.70
C ARG A 334 -25.21 -3.22 -15.28
N LEU A 335 -24.45 -2.59 -14.40
CA LEU A 335 -24.86 -2.29 -13.02
C LEU A 335 -26.05 -1.33 -12.99
N ASP A 336 -25.99 -0.25 -13.76
CA ASP A 336 -27.05 0.75 -13.82
C ASP A 336 -28.36 0.12 -14.30
N LEU A 337 -28.31 -0.71 -15.35
CA LEU A 337 -29.46 -1.46 -15.83
C LEU A 337 -30.04 -2.42 -14.77
N LYS A 338 -29.20 -3.14 -14.03
CA LYS A 338 -29.62 -4.10 -12.99
C LYS A 338 -30.25 -3.42 -11.78
N THR A 339 -29.81 -2.20 -11.45
CA THR A 339 -30.18 -1.51 -10.21
C THR A 339 -31.17 -0.35 -10.40
N GLN A 340 -31.70 -0.18 -11.62
CA GLN A 340 -32.62 0.93 -11.93
C GLN A 340 -34.01 0.80 -11.28
N ASP A 341 -34.45 -0.42 -10.95
CA ASP A 341 -35.74 -0.64 -10.29
C ASP A 341 -35.78 0.02 -8.92
N GLU A 342 -36.90 0.62 -8.55
CA GLU A 342 -37.09 1.34 -7.29
C GLU A 342 -36.71 0.50 -6.07
N TYR A 343 -37.04 -0.78 -6.09
CA TYR A 343 -36.70 -1.71 -4.99
C TYR A 343 -35.19 -1.86 -4.82
N CYS A 344 -34.43 -2.04 -5.90
CA CYS A 344 -32.99 -2.14 -5.85
C CYS A 344 -32.35 -0.79 -5.52
N TRP A 345 -32.88 0.29 -6.11
CA TRP A 345 -32.33 1.63 -5.99
C TRP A 345 -32.33 2.16 -4.57
N LYS A 346 -33.29 1.80 -3.71
CA LYS A 346 -33.34 2.19 -2.28
C LYS A 346 -32.03 1.96 -1.52
N CYS A 347 -31.28 0.92 -1.87
CA CYS A 347 -29.95 0.64 -1.30
C CYS A 347 -28.84 1.18 -2.18
N HIS A 348 -28.96 0.97 -3.51
CA HIS A 348 -27.92 1.28 -4.48
C HIS A 348 -27.67 2.78 -4.65
N GLU A 349 -28.68 3.65 -4.46
CA GLU A 349 -28.52 5.11 -4.46
C GLU A 349 -27.47 5.62 -3.47
N ARG A 350 -27.25 4.85 -2.38
CA ARG A 350 -26.32 5.24 -1.31
C ARG A 350 -24.89 4.77 -1.55
N MET A 351 -24.69 3.79 -2.43
CA MET A 351 -23.38 3.17 -2.67
C MET A 351 -22.91 3.25 -4.12
N ASN A 352 -23.77 3.01 -5.12
CA ASN A 352 -23.35 3.06 -6.52
C ASN A 352 -22.69 4.39 -6.89
N PRO A 353 -23.30 5.58 -6.59
CA PRO A 353 -22.69 6.86 -6.97
C PRO A 353 -21.33 7.15 -6.32
N LEU A 354 -21.01 6.47 -5.22
CA LEU A 354 -19.69 6.54 -4.59
C LEU A 354 -18.71 5.57 -5.24
N GLY A 355 -19.16 4.33 -5.48
CA GLY A 355 -18.28 3.28 -5.98
C GLY A 355 -17.93 3.40 -7.44
N THR A 356 -18.85 3.89 -8.30
CA THR A 356 -18.61 4.10 -9.73
C THR A 356 -17.54 5.15 -10.02
N THR A 357 -17.25 6.06 -9.07
CA THR A 357 -16.13 7.00 -9.21
C THR A 357 -14.78 6.30 -9.36
N PHE A 358 -14.65 5.07 -8.87
CA PHE A 358 -13.43 4.27 -8.93
C PHE A 358 -13.28 3.46 -10.22
N GLU A 359 -14.23 3.55 -11.18
CA GLU A 359 -14.13 2.82 -12.45
C GLU A 359 -13.02 3.35 -13.37
N MET A 360 -12.42 4.49 -13.03
CA MET A 360 -11.15 4.92 -13.60
C MET A 360 -9.97 3.97 -13.28
N TYR A 361 -10.19 2.94 -12.49
CA TYR A 361 -9.20 1.90 -12.20
C TYR A 361 -9.77 0.53 -12.53
N ASP A 362 -8.94 -0.31 -13.14
CA ASP A 362 -9.30 -1.70 -13.39
C ASP A 362 -9.25 -2.57 -12.11
N ASP A 363 -9.51 -3.85 -12.27
CA ASP A 363 -9.49 -4.82 -11.17
C ASP A 363 -8.08 -5.20 -10.66
N PHE A 364 -7.03 -4.72 -11.33
CA PHE A 364 -5.63 -4.75 -10.87
C PHE A 364 -5.19 -3.40 -10.27
N GLY A 365 -6.10 -2.46 -10.13
CA GLY A 365 -5.82 -1.12 -9.62
C GLY A 365 -5.11 -0.21 -10.61
N ARG A 366 -4.98 -0.55 -11.89
CA ARG A 366 -4.36 0.27 -12.93
C ARG A 366 -5.33 1.37 -13.38
N PHE A 367 -4.83 2.58 -13.56
CA PHE A 367 -5.60 3.67 -14.15
C PHE A 367 -5.99 3.34 -15.59
N ARG A 368 -7.24 3.67 -15.96
CA ARG A 368 -7.79 3.47 -17.30
C ARG A 368 -8.77 4.59 -17.67
N THR A 369 -8.82 4.95 -18.94
CA THR A 369 -9.85 5.81 -19.53
C THR A 369 -10.90 5.02 -20.31
N GLU A 370 -10.57 3.75 -20.60
CA GLU A 370 -11.43 2.83 -21.32
C GLU A 370 -11.48 1.47 -20.61
N GLU A 371 -12.63 0.83 -20.62
CA GLU A 371 -12.80 -0.53 -20.12
C GLU A 371 -12.65 -1.53 -21.25
N SER A 372 -11.77 -2.52 -21.04
CA SER A 372 -11.59 -3.65 -21.94
C SER A 372 -12.76 -4.61 -21.81
N LEU A 373 -13.43 -4.90 -22.93
CA LEU A 373 -14.56 -5.82 -22.98
C LEU A 373 -14.05 -7.25 -23.21
N GLU A 374 -13.53 -7.85 -22.16
CA GLU A 374 -12.85 -9.15 -22.19
C GLU A 374 -13.81 -10.31 -22.51
N HIS A 375 -14.07 -10.51 -23.78
CA HIS A 375 -14.86 -11.62 -24.30
C HIS A 375 -14.29 -12.09 -25.66
N PRO A 376 -14.33 -13.39 -26.00
CA PRO A 376 -13.80 -13.90 -27.29
C PRO A 376 -14.28 -13.14 -28.52
N ASP A 377 -15.54 -12.73 -28.56
CA ASP A 377 -16.13 -11.98 -29.70
C ASP A 377 -15.57 -10.55 -29.83
N ASN A 378 -14.94 -10.05 -28.80
CA ASN A 378 -14.31 -8.74 -28.75
C ASN A 378 -12.78 -8.78 -28.90
N LEU A 379 -12.19 -9.97 -29.06
CA LEU A 379 -10.77 -10.13 -29.21
C LEU A 379 -10.28 -9.44 -30.50
N VAL A 380 -9.41 -8.44 -30.33
CA VAL A 380 -8.76 -7.70 -31.43
C VAL A 380 -7.43 -8.34 -31.77
N LYS A 381 -6.65 -8.69 -30.75
CA LYS A 381 -5.33 -9.30 -30.94
C LYS A 381 -4.98 -10.22 -29.78
N LYS A 382 -4.67 -11.46 -30.11
CA LYS A 382 -4.12 -12.41 -29.16
C LYS A 382 -2.61 -12.21 -29.03
N MET A 383 -2.13 -12.07 -27.79
CA MET A 383 -0.72 -11.91 -27.50
C MET A 383 -0.10 -13.27 -27.13
N PRO A 384 1.23 -13.43 -27.32
CA PRO A 384 1.95 -14.64 -26.92
C PRO A 384 1.78 -14.96 -25.44
N ASP A 385 1.77 -16.23 -25.07
CA ASP A 385 1.70 -16.66 -23.66
C ASP A 385 3.03 -16.50 -22.93
N LYS A 386 4.13 -16.30 -23.63
CA LYS A 386 5.48 -16.10 -23.07
C LYS A 386 6.20 -15.01 -23.83
N GLY A 387 6.94 -14.21 -23.10
CA GLY A 387 7.76 -13.13 -23.65
C GLY A 387 8.75 -12.61 -22.61
N SER A 388 9.38 -11.49 -22.92
CA SER A 388 10.26 -10.80 -21.97
C SER A 388 9.43 -10.30 -20.77
N PRO A 389 9.97 -10.28 -19.55
CA PRO A 389 9.28 -9.74 -18.37
C PRO A 389 8.80 -8.28 -18.53
N GLN A 390 9.41 -7.54 -19.47
CA GLN A 390 9.05 -6.15 -19.78
C GLN A 390 7.94 -6.05 -20.83
N ALA A 391 7.63 -7.12 -21.56
CA ALA A 391 6.59 -7.10 -22.57
C ALA A 391 5.20 -7.13 -21.92
N ASP A 392 4.30 -6.34 -22.45
CA ASP A 392 2.87 -6.48 -22.13
C ASP A 392 2.29 -7.64 -22.97
N LEU A 393 1.97 -8.72 -22.29
CA LEU A 393 1.48 -9.96 -22.90
C LEU A 393 -0.04 -10.10 -22.81
N ARG A 394 -0.74 -9.06 -22.38
CA ARG A 394 -2.21 -9.06 -22.29
C ARG A 394 -2.86 -9.13 -23.67
N ASP A 395 -3.87 -9.95 -23.81
CA ASP A 395 -4.71 -9.95 -25.01
C ASP A 395 -5.41 -8.60 -25.16
N ILE A 396 -5.58 -8.15 -26.38
CA ILE A 396 -6.18 -6.86 -26.71
C ILE A 396 -7.61 -7.09 -27.15
N TYR A 397 -8.55 -6.46 -26.45
CA TYR A 397 -9.97 -6.52 -26.74
C TYR A 397 -10.50 -5.15 -27.18
N LYS A 398 -11.71 -5.12 -27.73
CA LYS A 398 -12.46 -3.87 -27.93
C LYS A 398 -12.66 -3.18 -26.60
N THR A 399 -12.72 -1.86 -26.62
CA THR A 399 -12.85 -1.02 -25.42
C THR A 399 -14.06 -0.11 -25.53
N LEU A 400 -14.56 0.34 -24.38
CA LEU A 400 -15.54 1.43 -24.27
C LEU A 400 -15.05 2.46 -23.24
N PRO A 401 -15.34 3.76 -23.45
CA PRO A 401 -15.00 4.80 -22.48
C PRO A 401 -15.63 4.51 -21.11
N VAL A 402 -14.85 4.73 -20.02
CA VAL A 402 -15.37 4.63 -18.66
C VAL A 402 -16.11 5.91 -18.28
N ASP A 403 -17.22 5.78 -17.56
CA ASP A 403 -17.87 6.89 -16.88
C ASP A 403 -17.57 6.82 -15.38
N THR A 404 -16.90 7.85 -14.87
CA THR A 404 -16.43 7.95 -13.47
C THR A 404 -17.24 8.92 -12.63
N LYS A 405 -18.27 9.54 -13.21
CA LYS A 405 -19.12 10.50 -12.50
C LYS A 405 -19.88 9.83 -11.37
N GLY A 406 -19.99 10.49 -10.25
CA GLY A 406 -20.71 9.99 -9.10
C GLY A 406 -21.38 11.12 -8.32
N LYS A 407 -21.77 10.80 -7.09
CA LYS A 407 -22.39 11.78 -6.19
C LYS A 407 -21.99 11.48 -4.75
N LEU A 408 -21.53 12.49 -4.05
CA LEU A 408 -21.31 12.46 -2.61
C LEU A 408 -22.47 13.11 -1.91
N VAL A 409 -23.04 12.42 -0.93
CA VAL A 409 -24.10 12.95 -0.08
C VAL A 409 -23.92 12.47 1.35
N GLY A 410 -24.36 13.31 2.28
CA GLY A 410 -24.42 12.95 3.70
C GLY A 410 -23.11 13.14 4.45
N THR A 411 -22.23 14.04 3.98
CA THR A 411 -21.05 14.47 4.74
C THR A 411 -21.43 15.32 5.96
N GLY A 412 -22.63 15.91 5.96
CA GLY A 412 -23.05 16.93 6.94
C GLY A 412 -22.55 18.33 6.62
N ASP A 413 -21.82 18.51 5.51
CA ASP A 413 -21.35 19.79 4.99
C ASP A 413 -21.83 19.95 3.54
N PRO A 414 -22.80 20.86 3.28
CA PRO A 414 -23.32 21.06 1.92
C PRO A 414 -22.27 21.49 0.90
N ALA A 415 -21.14 22.07 1.33
CA ALA A 415 -20.07 22.47 0.43
C ALA A 415 -19.27 21.27 -0.11
N LEU A 416 -19.33 20.13 0.58
CA LEU A 416 -18.67 18.88 0.17
C LEU A 416 -19.60 17.93 -0.56
N ASP A 417 -20.93 18.03 -0.30
CA ASP A 417 -21.94 17.20 -0.95
C ASP A 417 -22.20 17.68 -2.40
N GLY A 418 -22.61 16.78 -3.28
CA GLY A 418 -22.97 17.09 -4.67
C GLY A 418 -22.31 16.15 -5.65
N ASP A 419 -22.34 16.52 -6.94
CA ASP A 419 -21.76 15.72 -8.02
C ASP A 419 -20.24 15.63 -7.89
N VAL A 420 -19.71 14.45 -8.14
CA VAL A 420 -18.31 14.10 -8.06
C VAL A 420 -17.82 13.63 -9.42
N ARG A 421 -16.68 14.16 -9.84
CA ARG A 421 -16.13 13.85 -11.16
C ARG A 421 -15.52 12.45 -11.25
N ASP A 422 -14.75 12.07 -10.23
CA ASP A 422 -13.95 10.84 -10.21
C ASP A 422 -13.50 10.52 -8.76
N ALA A 423 -12.75 9.44 -8.60
CA ALA A 423 -12.22 9.02 -7.30
C ALA A 423 -11.24 10.04 -6.69
N ILE A 424 -10.55 10.84 -7.48
CA ILE A 424 -9.61 11.87 -7.03
C ILE A 424 -10.38 13.04 -6.37
N ASP A 425 -11.47 13.49 -7.02
CA ASP A 425 -12.36 14.51 -6.48
C ASP A 425 -13.05 13.99 -5.21
N LEU A 426 -13.56 12.75 -5.24
CA LEU A 426 -14.16 12.10 -4.07
C LEU A 426 -13.21 12.08 -2.87
N ALA A 427 -11.98 11.59 -3.07
CA ALA A 427 -10.97 11.51 -2.03
C ALA A 427 -10.65 12.89 -1.43
N GLY A 428 -10.53 13.93 -2.27
CA GLY A 428 -10.30 15.30 -1.83
C GLY A 428 -11.41 15.86 -0.94
N ARG A 429 -12.68 15.56 -1.25
CA ARG A 429 -13.83 15.99 -0.44
C ARG A 429 -13.94 15.18 0.85
N LEU A 430 -13.74 13.86 0.80
CA LEU A 430 -13.76 13.01 1.99
C LEU A 430 -12.67 13.41 2.99
N GLY A 431 -11.46 13.74 2.52
CA GLY A 431 -10.36 14.20 3.39
C GLY A 431 -10.68 15.46 4.19
N LYS A 432 -11.53 16.33 3.67
CA LYS A 432 -11.96 17.60 4.35
C LYS A 432 -13.15 17.42 5.28
N SER A 433 -13.83 16.27 5.24
CA SER A 433 -15.09 16.07 5.97
C SER A 433 -14.87 15.83 7.46
N ALA A 434 -15.47 16.65 8.30
CA ALA A 434 -15.51 16.45 9.75
C ALA A 434 -16.19 15.13 10.13
N LYS A 435 -17.22 14.72 9.40
CA LYS A 435 -17.92 13.45 9.61
C LYS A 435 -17.00 12.26 9.34
N VAL A 436 -16.19 12.32 8.29
CA VAL A 436 -15.19 11.29 7.99
C VAL A 436 -14.18 11.19 9.13
N ARG A 437 -13.63 12.32 9.59
CA ARG A 437 -12.73 12.38 10.74
C ARG A 437 -13.34 11.70 11.98
N GLN A 438 -14.57 12.09 12.32
CA GLN A 438 -15.29 11.50 13.46
C GLN A 438 -15.57 10.01 13.30
N SER A 439 -15.86 9.54 12.08
CA SER A 439 -16.03 8.13 11.80
C SER A 439 -14.73 7.35 12.04
N ILE A 440 -13.59 7.86 11.58
CA ILE A 440 -12.28 7.23 11.83
C ILE A 440 -12.00 7.18 13.33
N ILE A 441 -12.27 8.25 14.10
CA ILE A 441 -12.09 8.28 15.56
C ILE A 441 -12.99 7.25 16.26
N ARG A 442 -14.24 7.07 15.82
CA ARG A 442 -15.12 6.01 16.35
C ARG A 442 -14.54 4.61 16.10
N HIS A 443 -13.98 4.36 14.92
CA HIS A 443 -13.31 3.11 14.62
C HIS A 443 -12.03 2.94 15.46
N ALA A 444 -11.25 4.00 15.68
CA ALA A 444 -10.09 4.00 16.57
C ALA A 444 -10.51 3.67 18.02
N PHE A 445 -11.60 4.29 18.51
CA PHE A 445 -12.17 3.94 19.81
C PHE A 445 -12.44 2.43 19.91
N ARG A 446 -13.19 1.86 18.95
CA ARG A 446 -13.52 0.43 18.95
C ARG A 446 -12.27 -0.45 18.96
N TYR A 447 -11.26 -0.07 18.19
CA TYR A 447 -10.02 -0.81 18.09
C TYR A 447 -9.18 -0.77 19.38
N PHE A 448 -8.95 0.42 19.94
CA PHE A 448 -8.12 0.58 21.15
C PHE A 448 -8.87 0.19 22.44
N MET A 449 -10.18 0.33 22.47
CA MET A 449 -11.01 -0.10 23.61
C MET A 449 -11.37 -1.58 23.57
N GLY A 450 -11.29 -2.24 22.41
CA GLY A 450 -11.70 -3.64 22.22
C GLY A 450 -13.21 -3.84 22.38
N ARG A 451 -14.03 -2.80 22.22
CA ARG A 451 -15.49 -2.83 22.33
C ARG A 451 -16.14 -1.72 21.52
N ASN A 452 -17.40 -1.88 21.20
CA ASN A 452 -18.19 -0.79 20.64
C ASN A 452 -18.45 0.31 21.68
N GLU A 453 -18.63 1.53 21.17
CA GLU A 453 -19.04 2.68 21.97
C GLU A 453 -20.50 2.55 22.44
N VAL A 454 -20.77 3.08 23.62
CA VAL A 454 -22.10 3.25 24.19
C VAL A 454 -22.34 4.74 24.47
N LEU A 455 -23.57 5.12 24.81
CA LEU A 455 -23.93 6.52 24.97
C LEU A 455 -23.05 7.26 26.00
N SER A 456 -22.64 6.58 27.08
CA SER A 456 -21.72 7.14 28.10
C SER A 456 -20.32 7.46 27.58
N ASP A 457 -19.93 6.93 26.42
CA ASP A 457 -18.61 7.21 25.79
C ASP A 457 -18.64 8.50 24.95
N SER A 458 -19.76 9.20 24.84
CA SER A 458 -19.91 10.39 23.98
C SER A 458 -18.86 11.46 24.31
N LYS A 459 -18.60 11.70 25.61
CA LYS A 459 -17.57 12.65 26.04
C LYS A 459 -16.18 12.23 25.56
N THR A 460 -15.83 10.97 25.68
CA THR A 460 -14.54 10.42 25.23
C THR A 460 -14.33 10.63 23.72
N LEU A 461 -15.38 10.40 22.92
CA LEU A 461 -15.32 10.61 21.46
C LEU A 461 -15.18 12.11 21.10
N ILE A 462 -15.92 13.00 21.79
CA ILE A 462 -15.84 14.46 21.60
C ILE A 462 -14.44 14.97 21.98
N ASP A 463 -13.90 14.50 23.11
CA ASP A 463 -12.57 14.90 23.57
C ASP A 463 -11.48 14.40 22.61
N ALA A 464 -11.61 13.20 22.05
CA ALA A 464 -10.68 12.66 21.04
C ALA A 464 -10.74 13.46 19.72
N ASP A 465 -11.94 13.84 19.25
CA ASP A 465 -12.10 14.70 18.07
C ASP A 465 -11.47 16.09 18.30
N ARG A 466 -11.70 16.68 19.47
CA ARG A 466 -11.09 17.95 19.87
C ARG A 466 -9.56 17.83 19.94
N ALA A 467 -9.02 16.76 20.53
CA ALA A 467 -7.58 16.52 20.60
C ALA A 467 -6.95 16.44 19.20
N TYR A 468 -7.59 15.74 18.27
CA TYR A 468 -7.15 15.68 16.88
C TYR A 468 -7.10 17.08 16.23
N VAL A 469 -8.17 17.87 16.35
CA VAL A 469 -8.25 19.20 15.74
C VAL A 469 -7.23 20.16 16.35
N GLN A 470 -7.10 20.18 17.68
CA GLN A 470 -6.21 21.10 18.39
C GLN A 470 -4.72 20.78 18.18
N SER A 471 -4.39 19.52 17.91
CA SER A 471 -3.00 19.08 17.65
C SER A 471 -2.55 19.25 16.20
N GLY A 472 -3.39 19.80 15.32
CA GLY A 472 -3.09 19.88 13.89
C GLY A 472 -3.17 18.53 13.18
N GLY A 473 -4.08 17.67 13.63
CA GLY A 473 -4.37 16.38 13.00
C GLY A 473 -3.46 15.25 13.42
N SER A 474 -2.99 15.24 14.67
CA SER A 474 -2.17 14.17 15.25
C SER A 474 -3.03 12.94 15.61
N PHE A 475 -2.63 11.76 15.15
CA PHE A 475 -3.24 10.51 15.58
C PHE A 475 -2.76 10.08 16.97
N ASP A 476 -1.53 10.45 17.35
CA ASP A 476 -1.03 10.24 18.70
C ASP A 476 -1.88 11.00 19.74
N ALA A 477 -2.30 12.22 19.42
CA ALA A 477 -3.21 12.97 20.30
C ALA A 477 -4.56 12.27 20.49
N VAL A 478 -5.10 11.63 19.44
CA VAL A 478 -6.31 10.80 19.55
C VAL A 478 -6.08 9.61 20.48
N ILE A 479 -4.98 8.86 20.28
CA ILE A 479 -4.64 7.71 21.10
C ILE A 479 -4.45 8.11 22.57
N ILE A 480 -3.71 9.19 22.85
CA ILE A 480 -3.53 9.71 24.20
C ILE A 480 -4.87 10.05 24.82
N SER A 481 -5.75 10.79 24.10
CA SER A 481 -7.08 11.13 24.58
C SER A 481 -7.91 9.89 24.92
N LEU A 482 -7.89 8.87 24.05
CA LEU A 482 -8.62 7.62 24.26
C LEU A 482 -8.09 6.83 25.46
N LEU A 483 -6.79 6.58 25.53
CA LEU A 483 -6.17 5.71 26.56
C LEU A 483 -6.03 6.38 27.93
N THR A 484 -6.25 7.70 28.01
CA THR A 484 -6.33 8.46 29.26
C THR A 484 -7.76 8.82 29.65
N SER A 485 -8.76 8.36 28.92
CA SER A 485 -10.17 8.63 29.20
C SER A 485 -10.74 7.77 30.33
N ASP A 486 -11.85 8.23 30.90
CA ASP A 486 -12.61 7.43 31.88
C ASP A 486 -13.12 6.11 31.26
N SER A 487 -13.43 6.12 29.97
CA SER A 487 -13.84 4.92 29.23
C SER A 487 -12.76 3.83 29.17
N PHE A 488 -11.48 4.20 29.27
CA PHE A 488 -10.35 3.26 29.32
C PHE A 488 -9.96 2.91 30.76
N ILE A 489 -9.82 3.90 31.64
CA ILE A 489 -9.28 3.75 32.99
C ILE A 489 -10.28 3.00 33.89
N TYR A 490 -11.57 3.36 33.85
CA TYR A 490 -12.63 2.83 34.73
C TYR A 490 -13.48 1.78 34.02
N ARG A 491 -12.86 0.68 33.60
CA ARG A 491 -13.61 -0.46 33.06
C ARG A 491 -14.40 -1.14 34.20
N LYS A 492 -15.72 -1.20 34.07
CA LYS A 492 -16.51 -2.07 34.93
C LYS A 492 -16.10 -3.51 34.65
N SER A 493 -15.72 -4.25 35.70
CA SER A 493 -15.68 -5.71 35.63
C SER A 493 -17.10 -6.20 35.31
N ILE A 494 -17.22 -7.00 34.26
CA ILE A 494 -18.45 -7.76 34.04
C ILE A 494 -18.44 -8.82 35.15
N THR A 495 -19.12 -8.51 36.25
CA THR A 495 -19.55 -9.56 37.21
C THR A 495 -20.63 -10.32 36.50
N ASN A 496 -20.32 -11.58 36.11
CA ASN A 496 -21.29 -12.55 35.65
C ASN A 496 -22.36 -12.77 36.73
#